data_316e4521b1654f865ab18d7e7c973556
#
_entry.id   316e4521b1654f865ab18d7e7c973556
#
_cell.length_a   1.000
_cell.length_b   1.000
_cell.length_c   1.000
_cell.angle_alpha   90.00
_cell.angle_beta   90.00
_cell.angle_gamma   90.00
#
_symmetry.space_group_name_H-M   'P 1'
#
loop_
_entity.id
_entity.type
_entity.pdbx_description
1 polymer ?
#
loop_
_entity_poly.entity_id
_entity_poly.type
_entity_poly.pdbx_seq_one_letter_code
_entity_poly.pdbx_strand_id
1 'polypeptide(L)'
;MRLNKFIALNLPTSRRKADELIQSGEVIVNGKVPEVGYIVKQNDVVSVNNKKLSNNNTHEYYKFYKPKGYVCSHNKQGSAPTIYDLIGKNYLKFGGRLDKDSEGLMLLSTDGEWLNEIFHSKNKVQKKYKVTLRNKINKNKKIRTKITFEGQTLKIHN
;
A
#
# COMPACT_ATOMS: atom_id res chain seq x y z
N MET A 1 -19.85 -0.02 -3.35
CA MET A 1 -18.54 -0.61 -2.90
C MET A 1 -18.68 -1.15 -1.48
N ARG A 2 -17.77 -2.03 -0.99
CA ARG A 2 -17.84 -2.51 0.41
C ARG A 2 -17.63 -1.37 1.40
N LEU A 3 -18.39 -1.37 2.51
CA LEU A 3 -18.39 -0.30 3.51
C LEU A 3 -17.01 -0.05 4.13
N ASN A 4 -16.24 -1.09 4.47
CA ASN A 4 -14.88 -0.94 4.98
C ASN A 4 -13.93 -0.25 4.00
N LYS A 5 -14.14 -0.47 2.70
CA LYS A 5 -13.39 0.23 1.65
C LYS A 5 -13.81 1.69 1.57
N PHE A 6 -15.11 1.98 1.62
CA PHE A 6 -15.64 3.34 1.65
C PHE A 6 -15.09 4.15 2.82
N ILE A 7 -15.09 3.57 4.03
CA ILE A 7 -14.52 4.21 5.22
C ILE A 7 -13.02 4.48 5.04
N ALA A 8 -12.25 3.49 4.56
CA ALA A 8 -10.81 3.62 4.37
C ALA A 8 -10.41 4.57 3.23
N LEU A 9 -11.34 4.97 2.36
CA LEU A 9 -11.15 6.02 1.35
C LEU A 9 -11.40 7.41 1.93
N ASN A 10 -12.32 7.53 2.89
CA ASN A 10 -12.78 8.82 3.43
C ASN A 10 -12.16 9.17 4.81
N LEU A 11 -11.46 8.23 5.44
CA LEU A 11 -10.75 8.44 6.71
C LEU A 11 -9.31 7.94 6.62
N PRO A 12 -8.39 8.50 7.40
CA PRO A 12 -7.00 8.04 7.48
C PRO A 12 -6.90 6.72 8.26
N THR A 13 -7.55 5.67 7.74
CA THR A 13 -7.62 4.36 8.38
C THR A 13 -7.38 3.22 7.38
N SER A 14 -7.05 2.03 7.89
CA SER A 14 -6.96 0.83 7.06
C SER A 14 -8.32 0.15 6.92
N ARG A 15 -8.51 -0.70 5.89
CA ARG A 15 -9.73 -1.49 5.74
C ARG A 15 -9.99 -2.43 6.92
N ARG A 16 -8.92 -3.01 7.52
CA ARG A 16 -9.04 -3.86 8.72
C ARG A 16 -9.53 -3.05 9.91
N LYS A 17 -8.97 -1.87 10.12
CA LYS A 17 -9.43 -0.97 11.18
C LYS A 17 -10.87 -0.48 10.95
N ALA A 18 -11.25 -0.27 9.70
CA ALA A 18 -12.64 0.04 9.33
C ALA A 18 -13.60 -1.13 9.65
N ASP A 19 -13.16 -2.38 9.45
CA ASP A 19 -13.95 -3.55 9.86
C ASP A 19 -14.14 -3.60 11.40
N GLU A 20 -13.11 -3.26 12.17
CA GLU A 20 -13.21 -3.14 13.63
C GLU A 20 -14.23 -2.06 14.05
N LEU A 21 -14.21 -0.89 13.42
CA LEU A 21 -15.18 0.19 13.67
C LEU A 21 -16.62 -0.22 13.31
N ILE A 22 -16.80 -1.01 12.26
CA ILE A 22 -18.12 -1.55 11.90
C ILE A 22 -18.60 -2.54 12.98
N GLN A 23 -17.74 -3.43 13.42
CA GLN A 23 -18.06 -4.46 14.43
C GLN A 23 -18.33 -3.84 15.82
N SER A 24 -17.64 -2.76 16.18
CA SER A 24 -17.87 -2.04 17.46
C SER A 24 -19.13 -1.17 17.45
N GLY A 25 -19.85 -1.08 16.31
CA GLY A 25 -21.05 -0.26 16.20
C GLY A 25 -20.80 1.25 16.07
N GLU A 26 -19.56 1.66 15.87
CA GLU A 26 -19.17 3.07 15.68
C GLU A 26 -19.54 3.63 14.30
N VAL A 27 -19.99 2.75 13.39
CA VAL A 27 -20.39 3.09 12.03
C VAL A 27 -21.91 3.01 11.91
N ILE A 28 -22.50 4.07 11.37
CA ILE A 28 -23.94 4.17 11.11
C ILE A 28 -24.16 4.42 9.63
N VAL A 29 -25.07 3.68 9.04
CA VAL A 29 -25.52 3.89 7.65
C VAL A 29 -27.02 4.13 7.66
N ASN A 30 -27.45 5.29 7.15
CA ASN A 30 -28.86 5.69 7.12
C ASN A 30 -29.56 5.58 8.49
N GLY A 31 -28.84 5.94 9.58
CA GLY A 31 -29.37 5.92 10.95
C GLY A 31 -29.35 4.55 11.62
N LYS A 32 -28.81 3.50 10.99
CA LYS A 32 -28.77 2.13 11.55
C LYS A 32 -27.34 1.57 11.55
N VAL A 33 -27.04 0.70 12.50
CA VAL A 33 -25.79 -0.08 12.49
C VAL A 33 -25.83 -1.06 11.31
N PRO A 34 -24.85 -1.02 10.40
CA PRO A 34 -24.85 -1.89 9.23
C PRO A 34 -24.41 -3.29 9.58
N GLU A 35 -24.86 -4.28 8.79
CA GLU A 35 -24.35 -5.66 8.86
C GLU A 35 -22.92 -5.74 8.31
N VAL A 36 -22.18 -6.77 8.76
CA VAL A 36 -20.84 -7.07 8.23
C VAL A 36 -20.94 -7.42 6.74
N GLY A 37 -20.10 -6.75 5.94
CA GLY A 37 -20.13 -6.94 4.48
C GLY A 37 -21.06 -6.00 3.72
N TYR A 38 -21.66 -5.03 4.39
CA TYR A 38 -22.56 -4.04 3.77
C TYR A 38 -21.93 -3.40 2.52
N ILE A 39 -22.76 -3.26 1.48
CA ILE A 39 -22.39 -2.61 0.20
C ILE A 39 -23.01 -1.22 0.16
N VAL A 40 -22.17 -0.19 0.26
CA VAL A 40 -22.59 1.22 0.19
C VAL A 40 -23.19 1.53 -1.18
N LYS A 41 -24.39 2.08 -1.18
CA LYS A 41 -25.14 2.56 -2.36
C LYS A 41 -24.87 4.06 -2.58
N GLN A 42 -25.28 4.57 -3.73
CA GLN A 42 -25.01 5.96 -4.14
C GLN A 42 -25.56 7.02 -3.17
N ASN A 43 -26.73 6.77 -2.59
CA ASN A 43 -27.44 7.73 -1.73
C ASN A 43 -27.30 7.42 -0.22
N ASP A 44 -26.45 6.45 0.14
CA ASP A 44 -26.26 6.13 1.54
C ASP A 44 -25.52 7.25 2.28
N VAL A 45 -26.04 7.57 3.46
CA VAL A 45 -25.41 8.49 4.40
C VAL A 45 -24.62 7.64 5.41
N VAL A 46 -23.30 7.68 5.31
CA VAL A 46 -22.40 6.97 6.21
C VAL A 46 -21.83 7.94 7.24
N SER A 47 -21.87 7.57 8.51
CA SER A 47 -21.19 8.29 9.59
C SER A 47 -20.33 7.34 10.42
N VAL A 48 -19.25 7.88 10.96
CA VAL A 48 -18.34 7.19 11.89
C VAL A 48 -18.15 8.11 13.10
N ASN A 49 -18.36 7.59 14.30
CA ASN A 49 -18.33 8.38 15.54
C ASN A 49 -19.15 9.67 15.42
N ASN A 50 -20.39 9.57 14.92
CA ASN A 50 -21.34 10.66 14.68
C ASN A 50 -20.87 11.73 13.68
N LYS A 51 -19.72 11.52 12.99
CA LYS A 51 -19.29 12.42 11.91
C LYS A 51 -19.66 11.83 10.55
N LYS A 52 -20.48 12.58 9.80
CA LYS A 52 -20.85 12.19 8.43
C LYS A 52 -19.61 12.18 7.53
N LEU A 53 -19.42 11.09 6.81
CA LEU A 53 -18.39 11.02 5.79
C LEU A 53 -18.89 11.70 4.52
N SER A 54 -18.11 12.67 4.03
CA SER A 54 -18.36 13.29 2.74
C SER A 54 -17.53 12.55 1.67
N ASN A 55 -18.14 12.29 0.53
CA ASN A 55 -17.48 11.62 -0.59
C ASN A 55 -16.48 12.56 -1.32
N ASN A 56 -15.70 13.35 -0.57
CA ASN A 56 -14.67 14.24 -1.09
C ASN A 56 -13.41 13.43 -1.39
N ASN A 57 -13.40 12.78 -2.56
CA ASN A 57 -12.29 11.98 -3.04
C ASN A 57 -11.14 12.85 -3.61
N THR A 58 -10.60 13.76 -2.82
CA THR A 58 -9.31 14.37 -3.15
C THR A 58 -8.20 13.43 -2.70
N HIS A 59 -7.63 12.71 -3.65
CA HIS A 59 -6.50 11.83 -3.37
C HIS A 59 -5.18 12.58 -3.45
N GLU A 60 -4.27 12.23 -2.55
CA GLU A 60 -2.90 12.71 -2.55
C GLU A 60 -1.99 11.67 -3.23
N TYR A 61 -1.04 12.13 -4.05
CA TYR A 61 -0.09 11.29 -4.78
C TYR A 61 1.33 11.84 -4.59
N TYR A 62 2.27 10.98 -4.17
CA TYR A 62 3.65 11.37 -3.90
C TYR A 62 4.65 10.43 -4.57
N LYS A 63 5.70 11.03 -5.09
CA LYS A 63 6.97 10.35 -5.39
C LYS A 63 7.85 10.48 -4.16
N PHE A 64 8.39 9.39 -3.67
CA PHE A 64 9.27 9.37 -2.52
C PHE A 64 10.53 8.58 -2.84
N TYR A 65 11.70 9.18 -2.59
CA TYR A 65 12.96 8.44 -2.63
C TYR A 65 13.22 7.85 -1.26
N LYS A 66 13.06 6.54 -1.13
CA LYS A 66 13.36 5.82 0.12
C LYS A 66 14.87 5.70 0.28
N PRO A 67 15.49 6.22 1.32
CA PRO A 67 16.89 5.95 1.63
C PRO A 67 17.07 4.57 2.25
N LYS A 68 18.34 4.10 2.32
CA LYS A 68 18.71 2.90 3.07
C LYS A 68 18.45 3.09 4.57
N GLY A 69 18.27 1.98 5.29
CA GLY A 69 18.09 1.98 6.74
C GLY A 69 16.64 2.03 7.21
N TYR A 70 15.69 2.35 6.34
CA TYR A 70 14.27 2.45 6.66
C TYR A 70 13.48 1.24 6.15
N VAL A 71 12.51 0.76 6.93
CA VAL A 71 11.63 -0.34 6.54
C VAL A 71 10.30 0.18 5.98
N CYS A 72 9.75 -0.52 4.98
CA CYS A 72 8.44 -0.25 4.40
C CYS A 72 7.35 -0.93 5.24
N SER A 73 7.04 -0.36 6.39
CA SER A 73 6.03 -0.89 7.33
C SER A 73 5.36 0.25 8.07
N HIS A 74 4.07 0.07 8.42
CA HIS A 74 3.38 0.95 9.37
C HIS A 74 3.81 0.69 10.82
N ASN A 75 4.20 -0.55 11.12
CA ASN A 75 4.64 -0.94 12.46
C ASN A 75 6.17 -1.06 12.49
N LYS A 76 6.78 -0.63 13.59
CA LYS A 76 8.21 -0.82 13.82
C LYS A 76 8.55 -2.32 13.79
N GLN A 77 9.66 -2.65 13.17
CA GLN A 77 10.23 -3.99 13.13
C GLN A 77 11.56 -3.95 13.89
N GLY A 78 11.53 -4.31 15.18
CA GLY A 78 12.66 -4.13 16.09
C GLY A 78 12.99 -2.65 16.25
N SER A 79 14.29 -2.32 16.22
CA SER A 79 14.79 -0.94 16.35
C SER A 79 14.83 -0.16 15.03
N ALA A 80 14.48 -0.77 13.90
CA ALA A 80 14.60 -0.13 12.58
C ALA A 80 13.51 0.95 12.40
N PRO A 81 13.89 2.17 11.96
CA PRO A 81 12.93 3.21 11.64
C PRO A 81 12.12 2.84 10.40
N THR A 82 10.88 3.33 10.36
CA THR A 82 9.98 3.13 9.23
C THR A 82 10.07 4.30 8.25
N ILE A 83 9.59 4.12 7.03
CA ILE A 83 9.46 5.24 6.07
C ILE A 83 8.56 6.35 6.63
N TYR A 84 7.61 6.03 7.51
CA TYR A 84 6.70 7.00 8.12
C TYR A 84 7.36 7.89 9.16
N ASP A 85 8.39 7.40 9.85
CA ASP A 85 9.21 8.23 10.74
C ASP A 85 9.95 9.34 9.94
N LEU A 86 10.18 9.11 8.64
CA LEU A 86 10.85 10.09 7.78
C LEU A 86 9.86 11.07 7.12
N ILE A 87 8.68 10.58 6.67
CA ILE A 87 7.73 11.41 5.90
C ILE A 87 6.66 12.09 6.76
N GLY A 88 6.46 11.66 8.02
CA GLY A 88 5.48 12.23 8.94
C GLY A 88 4.00 12.03 8.54
N LYS A 89 3.71 11.27 7.49
CA LYS A 89 2.35 11.05 6.93
C LYS A 89 1.98 9.57 6.99
N ASN A 90 1.65 9.08 8.17
CA ASN A 90 1.33 7.66 8.42
C ASN A 90 0.01 7.17 7.79
N TYR A 91 -0.83 8.08 7.32
CA TYR A 91 -2.07 7.77 6.62
C TYR A 91 -1.87 7.39 5.15
N LEU A 92 -0.71 7.71 4.56
CA LEU A 92 -0.39 7.33 3.19
C LEU A 92 -0.16 5.82 3.09
N LYS A 93 -0.64 5.25 1.99
CA LYS A 93 -0.34 3.87 1.59
C LYS A 93 0.86 3.89 0.67
N PHE A 94 1.67 2.83 0.67
CA PHE A 94 2.79 2.68 -0.26
C PHE A 94 2.51 1.57 -1.28
N GLY A 95 2.94 1.82 -2.52
CA GLY A 95 2.89 0.85 -3.60
C GLY A 95 4.20 0.11 -3.71
N GLY A 96 4.15 -1.23 -3.52
CA GLY A 96 5.35 -2.06 -3.48
C GLY A 96 6.16 -1.84 -2.19
N ARG A 97 7.26 -2.57 -2.08
CA ARG A 97 8.18 -2.46 -0.95
C ARG A 97 9.62 -2.52 -1.44
N LEU A 98 10.49 -1.80 -0.78
CA LEU A 98 11.93 -1.94 -0.86
C LEU A 98 12.45 -2.44 0.48
N ASP A 99 13.45 -3.31 0.46
CA ASP A 99 14.10 -3.80 1.66
C ASP A 99 14.78 -2.67 2.43
N LYS A 100 15.12 -2.90 3.70
CA LYS A 100 15.78 -1.92 4.56
C LYS A 100 17.05 -1.36 3.91
N ASP A 101 17.87 -2.24 3.32
CA ASP A 101 19.17 -1.87 2.74
C ASP A 101 19.08 -1.45 1.26
N SER A 102 17.87 -1.48 0.69
CA SER A 102 17.59 -0.97 -0.65
C SER A 102 17.12 0.47 -0.60
N GLU A 103 17.50 1.25 -1.62
CA GLU A 103 17.07 2.63 -1.81
C GLU A 103 16.42 2.83 -3.19
N GLY A 104 15.58 3.82 -3.34
CA GLY A 104 14.98 4.13 -4.63
C GLY A 104 13.57 4.70 -4.58
N LEU A 105 12.97 4.80 -5.76
CA LEU A 105 11.65 5.36 -5.96
C LEU A 105 10.55 4.49 -5.35
N MET A 106 9.71 5.12 -4.57
CA MET A 106 8.43 4.59 -4.10
C MET A 106 7.30 5.56 -4.46
N LEU A 107 6.12 5.02 -4.68
CA LEU A 107 4.90 5.79 -4.82
C LEU A 107 4.06 5.65 -3.55
N LEU A 108 3.55 6.78 -3.07
CA LEU A 108 2.71 6.86 -1.89
C LEU A 108 1.41 7.57 -2.27
N SER A 109 0.29 7.12 -1.74
CA SER A 109 -1.00 7.75 -2.01
C SER A 109 -2.03 7.42 -0.93
N THR A 110 -3.04 8.27 -0.80
CA THR A 110 -4.30 7.91 -0.13
C THR A 110 -5.15 6.99 -1.01
N ASP A 111 -4.93 6.98 -2.33
CA ASP A 111 -5.61 6.12 -3.30
C ASP A 111 -4.98 4.72 -3.37
N GLY A 112 -5.55 3.79 -2.62
CA GLY A 112 -5.08 2.40 -2.64
C GLY A 112 -5.46 1.62 -3.92
N GLU A 113 -6.46 2.07 -4.69
CA GLU A 113 -6.82 1.43 -5.95
C GLU A 113 -5.81 1.77 -7.03
N TRP A 114 -5.45 3.04 -7.16
CA TRP A 114 -4.39 3.49 -8.05
C TRP A 114 -3.06 2.79 -7.75
N LEU A 115 -2.66 2.70 -6.46
CA LEU A 115 -1.46 1.96 -6.10
C LEU A 115 -1.56 0.47 -6.49
N ASN A 116 -2.71 -0.16 -6.26
CA ASN A 116 -2.92 -1.55 -6.65
C ASN A 116 -2.89 -1.73 -8.18
N GLU A 117 -3.45 -0.80 -8.93
CA GLU A 117 -3.41 -0.83 -10.39
C GLU A 117 -1.97 -0.80 -10.91
N ILE A 118 -1.10 0.04 -10.34
CA ILE A 118 0.30 0.12 -10.73
C ILE A 118 1.10 -1.11 -10.29
N PHE A 119 0.92 -1.57 -9.04
CA PHE A 119 1.82 -2.57 -8.43
C PHE A 119 1.33 -4.01 -8.48
N HIS A 120 0.07 -4.24 -8.89
CA HIS A 120 -0.46 -5.60 -9.00
C HIS A 120 0.26 -6.37 -10.12
N SER A 121 0.68 -7.60 -9.81
CA SER A 121 1.49 -8.45 -10.73
C SER A 121 0.84 -8.69 -12.10
N LYS A 122 -0.51 -8.73 -12.16
CA LYS A 122 -1.26 -8.90 -13.42
C LYS A 122 -1.02 -7.77 -14.43
N ASN A 123 -0.69 -6.57 -13.96
CA ASN A 123 -0.52 -5.39 -14.82
C ASN A 123 0.90 -5.27 -15.39
N LYS A 124 1.81 -6.18 -14.99
CA LYS A 124 3.17 -6.35 -15.55
C LYS A 124 3.97 -5.05 -15.67
N VAL A 125 3.77 -4.10 -14.76
CA VAL A 125 4.53 -2.85 -14.74
C VAL A 125 5.99 -3.17 -14.47
N GLN A 126 6.86 -2.75 -15.39
CA GLN A 126 8.30 -3.03 -15.32
C GLN A 126 8.94 -2.27 -14.15
N LYS A 127 9.84 -2.96 -13.45
CA LYS A 127 10.66 -2.38 -12.38
C LYS A 127 12.12 -2.50 -12.77
N LYS A 128 12.85 -1.37 -12.75
CA LYS A 128 14.26 -1.32 -13.08
C LYS A 128 15.10 -1.21 -11.81
N TYR A 129 16.09 -2.09 -11.66
CA TYR A 129 16.99 -2.08 -10.53
C TYR A 129 18.43 -1.89 -10.98
N LYS A 130 19.19 -1.07 -10.24
CA LYS A 130 20.64 -0.99 -10.32
C LYS A 130 21.21 -1.77 -9.13
N VAL A 131 21.95 -2.83 -9.41
CA VAL A 131 22.54 -3.67 -8.38
C VAL A 131 24.05 -3.44 -8.34
N THR A 132 24.59 -3.15 -7.15
CA THR A 132 26.04 -3.03 -6.93
C THR A 132 26.52 -4.31 -6.27
N LEU A 133 27.46 -4.99 -6.89
CA LEU A 133 28.04 -6.23 -6.39
C LEU A 133 29.34 -5.96 -5.62
N ARG A 134 29.61 -6.75 -4.59
CA ARG A 134 30.88 -6.67 -3.84
C ARG A 134 32.07 -7.07 -4.68
N ASN A 135 31.91 -8.08 -5.55
CA ASN A 135 32.98 -8.62 -6.38
C ASN A 135 32.68 -8.37 -7.85
N LYS A 136 33.74 -8.23 -8.66
CA LYS A 136 33.61 -8.13 -10.13
C LYS A 136 32.95 -9.39 -10.67
N ILE A 137 31.96 -9.18 -11.56
CA ILE A 137 31.40 -10.31 -12.32
C ILE A 137 32.46 -10.83 -13.27
N ASN A 138 32.72 -12.15 -13.24
CA ASN A 138 33.49 -12.77 -14.27
C ASN A 138 32.74 -12.69 -15.59
N LYS A 139 33.27 -11.95 -16.57
CA LYS A 139 32.63 -11.70 -17.87
C LYS A 139 32.26 -12.99 -18.63
N ASN A 140 32.96 -14.10 -18.32
CA ASN A 140 32.71 -15.41 -18.91
C ASN A 140 31.58 -16.19 -18.23
N LYS A 141 31.02 -15.68 -17.11
CA LYS A 141 29.91 -16.30 -16.41
C LYS A 141 28.60 -15.75 -16.96
N LYS A 142 27.83 -16.56 -17.68
CA LYS A 142 26.47 -16.18 -18.10
C LYS A 142 25.64 -15.86 -16.87
N ILE A 143 25.18 -14.62 -16.76
CA ILE A 143 24.19 -14.22 -15.76
C ILE A 143 22.91 -15.00 -16.08
N ARG A 144 22.37 -15.71 -15.10
CA ARG A 144 21.07 -16.38 -15.28
C ARG A 144 19.99 -15.33 -15.52
N THR A 145 19.38 -15.38 -16.70
CA THR A 145 18.28 -14.49 -17.09
C THR A 145 16.92 -15.02 -16.64
N LYS A 146 16.89 -16.18 -16.01
CA LYS A 146 15.69 -16.81 -15.47
C LYS A 146 15.95 -17.29 -14.05
N ILE A 147 15.06 -16.95 -13.13
CA ILE A 147 15.05 -17.46 -11.76
C ILE A 147 13.70 -18.14 -11.57
N THR A 148 13.72 -19.40 -11.14
CA THR A 148 12.52 -20.13 -10.77
C THR A 148 12.39 -20.11 -9.24
N PHE A 149 11.27 -19.60 -8.75
CA PHE A 149 10.92 -19.55 -7.33
C PHE A 149 9.46 -19.98 -7.17
N GLU A 150 9.19 -20.93 -6.29
CA GLU A 150 7.85 -21.48 -6.03
C GLU A 150 7.09 -21.87 -7.32
N GLY A 151 7.77 -22.52 -8.27
CA GLY A 151 7.17 -22.95 -9.53
C GLY A 151 6.96 -21.84 -10.58
N GLN A 152 7.23 -20.59 -10.24
CA GLN A 152 7.14 -19.47 -11.16
C GLN A 152 8.52 -19.11 -11.73
N THR A 153 8.61 -18.98 -13.05
CA THR A 153 9.83 -18.54 -13.72
C THR A 153 9.79 -17.04 -13.99
N LEU A 154 10.68 -16.31 -13.34
CA LEU A 154 10.88 -14.88 -13.57
C LEU A 154 11.97 -14.68 -14.62
N LYS A 155 11.69 -13.85 -15.63
CA LYS A 155 12.69 -13.40 -16.61
C LYS A 155 13.35 -12.13 -16.11
N ILE A 156 14.70 -12.10 -16.12
CA ILE A 156 15.49 -10.90 -15.89
C ILE A 156 15.86 -10.34 -17.26
N HIS A 157 15.45 -9.12 -17.52
CA HIS A 157 15.86 -8.38 -18.71
C HIS A 157 17.05 -7.49 -18.34
N ASN A 158 18.12 -7.56 -19.13
CA ASN A 158 19.31 -6.70 -18.98
C ASN A 158 19.04 -5.31 -19.56
#